data_c9a1b4931de0a7c2b8b30af5b00d4731
#
_entry.id   c9a1b4931de0a7c2b8b30af5b00d4731
#
_cell.length_a   1.000
_cell.length_b   1.000
_cell.length_c   1.000
_cell.angle_alpha   90.00
_cell.angle_beta   90.00
_cell.angle_gamma   90.00
#
_symmetry.space_group_name_H-M   'P 1'
#
loop_
_entity.id
_entity.type
_entity.pdbx_description
1 polymer ?
#
loop_
_entity_poly.entity_id
_entity_poly.type
_entity_poly.pdbx_seq_one_letter_code
_entity_poly.pdbx_strand_id
1 'polypeptide(L)'
;MNALLILPLAQAASGETTSGSLLSAQGADLLYLIASIFFILGIKGLTHPRTAVRGNAFGAIGMLIAVAATVAGPALSGHAFDFTMIAAGIAIGAVLGALTALKVEMTGMPQLVAVFNGFGGIASALVAGGAFLLAIGTETSLQGDIATAASGLIGALTFTGSIVAFFKLLDLRSLR
;
A
#
# COMPACT_ATOMS: atom_id res chain seq x y z
N MET A 1 9.13 -31.62 -43.08
CA MET A 1 7.86 -32.21 -42.67
C MET A 1 7.95 -32.41 -41.14
N ASN A 2 7.39 -31.75 -40.24
CA ASN A 2 6.23 -30.99 -39.94
C ASN A 2 6.46 -30.07 -38.72
N ALA A 3 7.21 -28.99 -38.83
CA ALA A 3 7.33 -28.01 -37.73
C ALA A 3 6.05 -27.14 -37.60
N LEU A 4 5.26 -27.10 -38.66
CA LEU A 4 4.03 -26.26 -38.74
C LEU A 4 2.83 -26.84 -37.98
N LEU A 5 2.86 -28.13 -37.56
CA LEU A 5 1.74 -28.77 -36.83
C LEU A 5 1.96 -28.77 -35.30
N ILE A 6 3.17 -28.51 -34.83
CA ILE A 6 3.50 -28.53 -33.39
C ILE A 6 3.24 -27.16 -32.72
N LEU A 7 3.33 -26.05 -33.47
CA LEU A 7 3.10 -24.73 -32.98
C LEU A 7 1.72 -24.49 -32.34
N PRO A 8 0.58 -24.92 -32.99
CA PRO A 8 -0.74 -24.70 -32.39
C PRO A 8 -1.01 -25.58 -31.16
N LEU A 9 -0.38 -26.75 -31.05
CA LEU A 9 -0.50 -27.62 -29.88
C LEU A 9 0.29 -27.09 -28.68
N ALA A 10 1.45 -26.47 -28.92
CA ALA A 10 2.22 -25.79 -27.85
C ALA A 10 1.50 -24.53 -27.33
N GLN A 11 0.79 -23.81 -28.20
CA GLN A 11 -0.03 -22.65 -27.78
C GLN A 11 -1.31 -23.07 -27.05
N ALA A 12 -1.91 -24.20 -27.35
CA ALA A 12 -3.06 -24.74 -26.62
C ALA A 12 -2.67 -25.21 -25.21
N ALA A 13 -1.47 -25.78 -25.05
CA ALA A 13 -0.94 -26.17 -23.72
C ALA A 13 -0.55 -24.97 -22.84
N SER A 14 -0.23 -23.80 -23.43
CA SER A 14 0.03 -22.57 -22.68
C SER A 14 -1.27 -21.85 -22.24
N GLY A 15 -2.42 -22.22 -22.79
CA GLY A 15 -3.71 -21.61 -22.47
C GLY A 15 -4.18 -21.88 -21.03
N GLU A 16 -3.88 -23.04 -20.47
CA GLU A 16 -4.29 -23.39 -19.10
C GLU A 16 -3.49 -22.63 -18.04
N THR A 17 -2.20 -22.42 -18.26
CA THR A 17 -1.36 -21.62 -17.37
C THR A 17 -1.72 -20.13 -17.45
N THR A 18 -2.12 -19.64 -18.62
CA THR A 18 -2.54 -18.26 -18.82
C THR A 18 -3.89 -17.97 -18.14
N SER A 19 -4.83 -18.91 -18.19
CA SER A 19 -6.14 -18.77 -17.53
C SER A 19 -6.01 -18.73 -16.01
N GLY A 20 -5.17 -19.54 -15.42
CA GLY A 20 -4.90 -19.53 -13.97
C GLY A 20 -4.27 -18.22 -13.51
N SER A 21 -3.33 -17.67 -14.27
CA SER A 21 -2.68 -16.39 -13.95
C SER A 21 -3.63 -15.19 -14.13
N LEU A 22 -4.47 -15.21 -15.15
CA LEU A 22 -5.49 -14.17 -15.36
C LEU A 22 -6.56 -14.18 -14.27
N LEU A 23 -7.03 -15.37 -13.85
CA LEU A 23 -7.98 -15.50 -12.76
C LEU A 23 -7.41 -15.03 -11.42
N SER A 24 -6.11 -15.25 -11.15
CA SER A 24 -5.46 -14.75 -9.95
C SER A 24 -5.27 -13.22 -9.99
N ALA A 25 -4.93 -12.66 -11.16
CA ALA A 25 -4.83 -11.20 -11.34
C ALA A 25 -6.19 -10.52 -11.18
N GLN A 26 -7.24 -11.05 -11.83
CA GLN A 26 -8.61 -10.55 -11.69
C GLN A 26 -9.13 -10.67 -10.24
N GLY A 27 -8.74 -11.71 -9.52
CA GLY A 27 -9.06 -11.87 -8.10
C GLY A 27 -8.42 -10.79 -7.23
N ALA A 28 -7.16 -10.45 -7.48
CA ALA A 28 -6.48 -9.35 -6.79
C ALA A 28 -7.14 -8.00 -7.08
N ASP A 29 -7.48 -7.73 -8.34
CA ASP A 29 -8.15 -6.49 -8.75
C ASP A 29 -9.52 -6.33 -8.08
N LEU A 30 -10.28 -7.42 -7.94
CA LEU A 30 -11.55 -7.42 -7.20
C LEU A 30 -11.35 -7.12 -5.71
N LEU A 31 -10.30 -7.66 -5.09
CA LEU A 31 -9.98 -7.36 -3.70
C LEU A 31 -9.58 -5.90 -3.51
N TYR A 32 -8.79 -5.32 -4.43
CA TYR A 32 -8.47 -3.89 -4.42
C TYR A 32 -9.71 -3.01 -4.62
N LEU A 33 -10.63 -3.42 -5.49
CA LEU A 33 -11.90 -2.73 -5.67
C LEU A 33 -12.72 -2.73 -4.37
N ILE A 34 -12.84 -3.90 -3.71
CA ILE A 34 -13.52 -4.02 -2.42
C ILE A 34 -12.84 -3.15 -1.36
N ALA A 35 -11.51 -3.19 -1.27
CA ALA A 35 -10.74 -2.36 -0.36
C ALA A 35 -11.02 -0.86 -0.59
N SER A 36 -11.07 -0.43 -1.84
CA SER A 36 -11.37 0.96 -2.23
C SER A 36 -12.77 1.38 -1.78
N ILE A 37 -13.76 0.51 -1.92
CA ILE A 37 -15.12 0.77 -1.41
C ILE A 37 -15.10 0.96 0.11
N PHE A 38 -14.39 0.11 0.84
CA PHE A 38 -14.23 0.25 2.29
C PHE A 38 -13.53 1.56 2.68
N PHE A 39 -12.52 2.00 1.94
CA PHE A 39 -11.87 3.30 2.17
C PHE A 39 -12.84 4.47 1.94
N ILE A 40 -13.61 4.45 0.86
CA ILE A 40 -14.60 5.49 0.57
C ILE A 40 -15.65 5.55 1.69
N LEU A 41 -16.17 4.41 2.12
CA LEU A 41 -17.11 4.32 3.24
C LEU A 41 -16.46 4.76 4.56
N GLY A 42 -15.18 4.45 4.75
CA GLY A 42 -14.39 4.90 5.87
C GLY A 42 -14.30 6.43 5.93
N ILE A 43 -13.88 7.07 4.84
CA ILE A 43 -13.79 8.53 4.73
C ILE A 43 -15.16 9.16 4.98
N LYS A 44 -16.21 8.62 4.35
CA LYS A 44 -17.60 9.09 4.59
C LYS A 44 -18.01 8.97 6.05
N GLY A 45 -17.63 7.87 6.72
CA GLY A 45 -17.93 7.66 8.14
C GLY A 45 -17.19 8.65 9.05
N LEU A 46 -15.99 9.08 8.69
CA LEU A 46 -15.16 10.02 9.45
C LEU A 46 -15.71 11.47 9.40
N THR A 47 -16.59 11.80 8.47
CA THR A 47 -17.14 13.16 8.36
C THR A 47 -18.06 13.54 9.52
N HIS A 48 -18.56 12.57 10.30
CA HIS A 48 -19.46 12.84 11.43
C HIS A 48 -18.94 12.18 12.72
N PRO A 49 -18.91 12.86 13.87
CA PRO A 49 -18.39 12.32 15.12
C PRO A 49 -19.08 11.03 15.58
N ARG A 50 -20.40 10.92 15.34
CA ARG A 50 -21.18 9.73 15.72
C ARG A 50 -20.84 8.46 14.92
N THR A 51 -20.32 8.62 13.69
CA THR A 51 -19.98 7.53 12.79
C THR A 51 -18.47 7.34 12.65
N ALA A 52 -17.66 8.21 13.24
CA ALA A 52 -16.21 8.23 13.09
C ALA A 52 -15.55 6.89 13.50
N VAL A 53 -15.98 6.26 14.58
CA VAL A 53 -15.47 4.96 15.03
C VAL A 53 -15.72 3.87 13.99
N ARG A 54 -16.93 3.83 13.40
CA ARG A 54 -17.26 2.88 12.33
C ARG A 54 -16.51 3.21 11.05
N GLY A 55 -16.35 4.49 10.71
CA GLY A 55 -15.55 4.95 9.57
C GLY A 55 -14.10 4.49 9.68
N ASN A 56 -13.50 4.65 10.86
CA ASN A 56 -12.14 4.17 11.11
C ASN A 56 -12.03 2.64 10.99
N ALA A 57 -13.02 1.88 11.47
CA ALA A 57 -13.07 0.44 11.32
C ALA A 57 -13.16 0.02 9.83
N PHE A 58 -13.96 0.70 9.02
CA PHE A 58 -14.02 0.45 7.58
C PHE A 58 -12.67 0.73 6.90
N GLY A 59 -12.00 1.83 7.24
CA GLY A 59 -10.65 2.11 6.76
C GLY A 59 -9.64 1.02 7.13
N ALA A 60 -9.67 0.54 8.37
CA ALA A 60 -8.81 -0.55 8.83
C ALA A 60 -9.08 -1.87 8.09
N ILE A 61 -10.35 -2.23 7.88
CA ILE A 61 -10.74 -3.42 7.11
C ILE A 61 -10.28 -3.28 5.66
N GLY A 62 -10.48 -2.12 5.02
CA GLY A 62 -10.00 -1.86 3.67
C GLY A 62 -8.48 -2.03 3.55
N MET A 63 -7.72 -1.54 4.53
CA MET A 63 -6.26 -1.71 4.58
C MET A 63 -5.87 -3.19 4.70
N LEU A 64 -6.53 -3.95 5.59
CA LEU A 64 -6.27 -5.38 5.74
C LEU A 64 -6.53 -6.16 4.45
N ILE A 65 -7.62 -5.85 3.74
CA ILE A 65 -7.95 -6.47 2.45
C ILE A 65 -6.88 -6.12 1.41
N ALA A 66 -6.47 -4.85 1.32
CA ALA A 66 -5.45 -4.42 0.36
C ALA A 66 -4.09 -5.08 0.63
N VAL A 67 -3.65 -5.13 1.89
CA VAL A 67 -2.40 -5.81 2.28
C VAL A 67 -2.48 -7.30 1.98
N ALA A 68 -3.59 -7.96 2.32
CA ALA A 68 -3.79 -9.38 2.02
C ALA A 68 -3.75 -9.65 0.51
N ALA A 69 -4.39 -8.82 -0.32
CA ALA A 69 -4.35 -8.94 -1.77
C ALA A 69 -2.93 -8.76 -2.33
N THR A 70 -2.17 -7.77 -1.80
CA THR A 70 -0.79 -7.51 -2.21
C THR A 70 0.15 -8.67 -1.88
N VAL A 71 -0.03 -9.29 -0.72
CA VAL A 71 0.82 -10.41 -0.27
C VAL A 71 0.42 -11.72 -0.96
N ALA A 72 -0.88 -11.93 -1.21
CA ALA A 72 -1.39 -13.14 -1.84
C ALA A 72 -1.03 -13.25 -3.34
N GLY A 73 -0.97 -12.12 -4.06
CA GLY A 73 -0.70 -12.10 -5.50
C GLY A 73 0.59 -12.83 -5.89
N PRO A 74 1.78 -12.44 -5.39
CA PRO A 74 3.04 -13.13 -5.65
C PRO A 74 3.09 -14.57 -5.14
N ALA A 75 2.44 -14.84 -3.98
CA ALA A 75 2.37 -16.19 -3.42
C ALA A 75 1.62 -17.16 -4.32
N LEU A 76 0.52 -16.72 -4.93
CA LEU A 76 -0.28 -17.50 -5.87
C LEU A 76 0.39 -17.65 -7.24
N SER A 77 1.25 -16.70 -7.63
CA SER A 77 1.94 -16.69 -8.92
C SER A 77 3.22 -17.55 -8.93
N GLY A 78 3.56 -18.21 -7.83
CA GLY A 78 4.75 -19.08 -7.73
C GLY A 78 6.09 -18.34 -7.80
N HIS A 79 6.10 -17.02 -7.69
CA HIS A 79 7.32 -16.23 -7.62
C HIS A 79 7.97 -16.44 -6.24
N ALA A 80 9.29 -16.63 -6.22
CA ALA A 80 10.07 -16.66 -4.99
C ALA A 80 10.04 -15.28 -4.33
N PHE A 81 9.15 -15.12 -3.37
CA PHE A 81 8.94 -13.87 -2.64
C PHE A 81 9.46 -14.05 -1.22
N ASP A 82 10.33 -13.18 -0.78
CA ASP A 82 10.84 -13.24 0.60
C ASP A 82 9.81 -12.63 1.57
N PHE A 83 8.92 -13.50 2.07
CA PHE A 83 7.93 -13.11 3.08
C PHE A 83 8.54 -12.66 4.40
N THR A 84 9.79 -12.99 4.66
CA THR A 84 10.46 -12.71 5.95
C THR A 84 10.55 -11.21 6.20
N MET A 85 10.97 -10.44 5.19
CA MET A 85 11.08 -8.98 5.32
C MET A 85 9.71 -8.31 5.49
N ILE A 86 8.69 -8.78 4.77
CA ILE A 86 7.32 -8.25 4.91
C ILE A 86 6.75 -8.58 6.28
N ALA A 87 6.88 -9.84 6.73
CA ALA A 87 6.40 -10.25 8.04
C ALA A 87 7.11 -9.48 9.16
N ALA A 88 8.42 -9.30 9.06
CA ALA A 88 9.18 -8.49 10.01
C ALA A 88 8.71 -7.02 10.03
N GLY A 89 8.51 -6.42 8.86
CA GLY A 89 8.00 -5.05 8.75
C GLY A 89 6.61 -4.89 9.36
N ILE A 90 5.69 -5.83 9.07
CA ILE A 90 4.33 -5.84 9.64
C ILE A 90 4.40 -6.01 11.17
N ALA A 91 5.21 -6.94 11.67
CA ALA A 91 5.34 -7.20 13.11
C ALA A 91 5.88 -5.97 13.85
N ILE A 92 6.97 -5.37 13.36
CA ILE A 92 7.56 -4.17 13.93
C ILE A 92 6.55 -3.00 13.88
N GLY A 93 5.93 -2.77 12.73
CA GLY A 93 4.95 -1.71 12.53
C GLY A 93 3.72 -1.88 13.43
N ALA A 94 3.20 -3.10 13.56
CA ALA A 94 2.07 -3.41 14.44
C ALA A 94 2.39 -3.16 15.91
N VAL A 95 3.56 -3.61 16.40
CA VAL A 95 3.98 -3.40 17.78
C VAL A 95 4.17 -1.91 18.08
N LEU A 96 4.92 -1.19 17.25
CA LEU A 96 5.15 0.24 17.43
C LEU A 96 3.84 1.05 17.32
N GLY A 97 3.00 0.73 16.33
CA GLY A 97 1.71 1.36 16.13
C GLY A 97 0.75 1.12 17.30
N ALA A 98 0.65 -0.12 17.79
CA ALA A 98 -0.19 -0.45 18.94
C ALA A 98 0.30 0.24 20.23
N LEU A 99 1.60 0.20 20.49
CA LEU A 99 2.18 0.84 21.69
C LEU A 99 1.95 2.36 21.69
N THR A 100 2.13 3.01 20.53
CA THR A 100 1.88 4.45 20.43
C THR A 100 0.40 4.77 20.55
N ALA A 101 -0.49 4.00 19.91
CA ALA A 101 -1.92 4.20 19.99
C ALA A 101 -2.49 4.05 21.41
N LEU A 102 -1.93 3.10 22.20
CA LEU A 102 -2.39 2.86 23.58
C LEU A 102 -1.83 3.87 24.58
N LYS A 103 -0.66 4.46 24.32
CA LYS A 103 0.05 5.36 25.27
C LYS A 103 -0.19 6.83 24.99
N VAL A 104 -0.69 7.20 23.81
CA VAL A 104 -0.86 8.61 23.46
C VAL A 104 -2.03 9.22 24.23
N GLU A 105 -1.79 10.37 24.82
CA GLU A 105 -2.84 11.19 25.43
C GLU A 105 -3.66 11.90 24.35
N MET A 106 -4.93 12.25 24.65
CA MET A 106 -5.81 12.99 23.74
C MET A 106 -5.17 14.29 23.22
N THR A 107 -4.41 14.97 24.07
CA THR A 107 -3.68 16.20 23.72
C THR A 107 -2.52 15.98 22.75
N GLY A 108 -2.00 14.75 22.67
CA GLY A 108 -0.94 14.33 21.75
C GLY A 108 -1.43 13.77 20.42
N MET A 109 -2.75 13.62 20.22
CA MET A 109 -3.31 13.05 18.99
C MET A 109 -2.89 13.79 17.72
N PRO A 110 -2.87 15.14 17.65
CA PRO A 110 -2.43 15.83 16.43
C PRO A 110 -0.99 15.53 16.05
N GLN A 111 -0.08 15.40 17.03
CA GLN A 111 1.32 15.03 16.79
C GLN A 111 1.42 13.59 16.26
N LEU A 112 0.66 12.66 16.85
CA LEU A 112 0.63 11.26 16.39
C LEU A 112 0.15 11.14 14.94
N VAL A 113 -0.89 11.88 14.58
CA VAL A 113 -1.40 11.92 13.19
C VAL A 113 -0.32 12.45 12.25
N ALA A 114 0.41 13.52 12.63
CA ALA A 114 1.49 14.04 11.82
C ALA A 114 2.61 12.99 11.62
N VAL A 115 3.00 12.28 12.67
CA VAL A 115 4.02 11.21 12.59
C VAL A 115 3.56 10.09 11.65
N PHE A 116 2.35 9.56 11.80
CA PHE A 116 1.86 8.48 10.94
C PHE A 116 1.69 8.91 9.48
N ASN A 117 1.24 10.14 9.26
CA ASN A 117 1.20 10.70 7.91
C ASN A 117 2.61 10.79 7.29
N GLY A 118 3.60 11.22 8.07
CA GLY A 118 5.01 11.27 7.66
C GLY A 118 5.56 9.89 7.30
N PHE A 119 5.29 8.87 8.13
CA PHE A 119 5.69 7.49 7.80
C PHE A 119 5.02 6.96 6.53
N GLY A 120 3.75 7.30 6.28
CA GLY A 120 3.09 7.00 5.01
C GLY A 120 3.77 7.68 3.82
N GLY A 121 4.18 8.94 3.99
CA GLY A 121 4.90 9.71 2.97
C GLY A 121 6.26 9.08 2.63
N ILE A 122 7.08 8.76 3.63
CA ILE A 122 8.38 8.13 3.37
C ILE A 122 8.24 6.72 2.79
N ALA A 123 7.23 5.95 3.22
CA ALA A 123 6.95 4.64 2.63
C ALA A 123 6.63 4.76 1.13
N SER A 124 5.77 5.72 0.75
CA SER A 124 5.46 6.00 -0.66
C SER A 124 6.69 6.42 -1.46
N ALA A 125 7.56 7.27 -0.90
CA ALA A 125 8.80 7.69 -1.55
C ALA A 125 9.78 6.53 -1.73
N LEU A 126 9.91 5.64 -0.74
CA LEU A 126 10.78 4.46 -0.82
C LEU A 126 10.27 3.44 -1.85
N VAL A 127 8.96 3.19 -1.91
CA VAL A 127 8.36 2.31 -2.93
C VAL A 127 8.59 2.88 -4.33
N ALA A 128 8.38 4.19 -4.52
CA ALA A 128 8.66 4.84 -5.80
C ALA A 128 10.15 4.78 -6.16
N GLY A 129 11.05 4.99 -5.19
CA GLY A 129 12.50 4.84 -5.40
C GLY A 129 12.90 3.44 -5.79
N GLY A 130 12.34 2.41 -5.13
CA GLY A 130 12.54 1.01 -5.49
C GLY A 130 12.04 0.69 -6.90
N ALA A 131 10.83 1.14 -7.24
CA ALA A 131 10.26 0.96 -8.58
C ALA A 131 11.13 1.64 -9.65
N PHE A 132 11.62 2.85 -9.38
CA PHE A 132 12.53 3.56 -10.29
C PHE A 132 13.84 2.80 -10.52
N LEU A 133 14.46 2.27 -9.45
CA LEU A 133 15.70 1.49 -9.57
C LEU A 133 15.52 0.22 -10.38
N LEU A 134 14.38 -0.47 -10.23
CA LEU A 134 14.05 -1.67 -11.00
C LEU A 134 13.72 -1.37 -12.46
N ALA A 135 13.27 -0.15 -12.76
CA ALA A 135 12.95 0.30 -14.11
C ALA A 135 14.17 0.68 -14.94
N ILE A 136 15.34 0.89 -14.31
CA ILE A 136 16.57 1.29 -15.03
C ILE A 136 16.98 0.19 -16.02
N GLY A 137 17.03 0.54 -17.30
CA GLY A 137 17.40 -0.39 -18.37
C GLY A 137 16.28 -1.29 -18.87
N THR A 138 15.04 -1.06 -18.45
CA THR A 138 13.86 -1.77 -18.93
C THR A 138 12.92 -0.80 -19.68
N GLU A 139 12.14 -1.35 -20.61
CA GLU A 139 11.06 -0.61 -21.27
C GLU A 139 9.91 -0.39 -20.27
N THR A 140 9.63 0.87 -19.97
CA THR A 140 8.54 1.25 -19.06
C THR A 140 7.44 2.00 -19.82
N SER A 141 6.25 2.05 -19.25
CA SER A 141 5.17 2.86 -19.82
C SER A 141 5.26 4.30 -19.29
N LEU A 142 5.00 5.28 -20.14
CA LEU A 142 4.95 6.70 -19.75
C LEU A 142 4.02 6.92 -18.53
N GLN A 143 2.90 6.21 -18.48
CA GLN A 143 1.97 6.27 -17.35
C GLN A 143 2.62 5.77 -16.05
N GLY A 144 3.37 4.67 -16.10
CA GLY A 144 4.10 4.12 -14.96
C GLY A 144 5.18 5.08 -14.46
N ASP A 145 5.94 5.69 -15.37
CA ASP A 145 7.00 6.65 -15.03
C ASP A 145 6.44 7.90 -14.37
N ILE A 146 5.36 8.46 -14.91
CA ILE A 146 4.67 9.61 -14.31
C ILE A 146 4.12 9.26 -12.91
N ALA A 147 3.50 8.09 -12.76
CA ALA A 147 2.95 7.64 -11.47
C ALA A 147 4.06 7.46 -10.44
N THR A 148 5.20 6.86 -10.82
CA THR A 148 6.36 6.65 -9.96
C THR A 148 6.98 7.99 -9.52
N ALA A 149 7.20 8.90 -10.47
CA ALA A 149 7.75 10.22 -10.18
C ALA A 149 6.81 11.04 -9.27
N ALA A 150 5.52 11.05 -9.55
CA ALA A 150 4.52 11.73 -8.73
C ALA A 150 4.46 11.13 -7.31
N SER A 151 4.48 9.81 -7.18
CA SER A 151 4.47 9.10 -5.89
C SER A 151 5.71 9.45 -5.05
N GLY A 152 6.88 9.49 -5.66
CA GLY A 152 8.12 9.88 -5.00
C GLY A 152 8.09 11.33 -4.51
N LEU A 153 7.68 12.26 -5.36
CA LEU A 153 7.58 13.69 -5.00
C LEU A 153 6.54 13.94 -3.90
N ILE A 154 5.33 13.42 -4.06
CA ILE A 154 4.25 13.58 -3.09
C ILE A 154 4.65 12.93 -1.76
N GLY A 155 5.27 11.75 -1.81
CA GLY A 155 5.76 11.05 -0.62
C GLY A 155 6.82 11.85 0.13
N ALA A 156 7.81 12.41 -0.55
CA ALA A 156 8.85 13.25 0.04
C ALA A 156 8.29 14.54 0.64
N LEU A 157 7.38 15.22 -0.08
CA LEU A 157 6.71 16.42 0.42
C LEU A 157 5.83 16.11 1.65
N THR A 158 5.11 14.99 1.63
CA THR A 158 4.29 14.54 2.76
C THR A 158 5.15 14.27 3.99
N PHE A 159 6.28 13.59 3.82
CA PHE A 159 7.20 13.31 4.91
C PHE A 159 7.77 14.58 5.51
N THR A 160 8.36 15.45 4.68
CA THR A 160 8.97 16.70 5.15
C THR A 160 7.96 17.64 5.78
N GLY A 161 6.78 17.80 5.17
CA GLY A 161 5.70 18.62 5.71
C GLY A 161 5.17 18.08 7.05
N SER A 162 5.10 16.78 7.21
CA SER A 162 4.68 16.12 8.45
C SER A 162 5.69 16.31 9.57
N ILE A 163 6.99 16.31 9.27
CA ILE A 163 8.05 16.63 10.27
C ILE A 163 7.90 18.07 10.76
N VAL A 164 7.72 19.01 9.83
CA VAL A 164 7.53 20.42 10.20
C VAL A 164 6.25 20.60 11.05
N ALA A 165 5.16 19.95 10.65
CA ALA A 165 3.92 19.97 11.41
C ALA A 165 4.08 19.38 12.82
N PHE A 166 4.80 18.27 12.95
CA PHE A 166 5.07 17.62 14.23
C PHE A 166 5.82 18.56 15.19
N PHE A 167 6.91 19.17 14.73
CA PHE A 167 7.68 20.12 15.57
C PHE A 167 6.86 21.36 15.94
N LYS A 168 6.10 21.91 15.01
CA LYS A 168 5.22 23.05 15.30
C LYS A 168 4.16 22.71 16.34
N LEU A 169 3.59 21.52 16.29
CA LEU A 169 2.59 21.06 17.26
C LEU A 169 3.22 20.77 18.64
N LEU A 170 4.48 20.31 18.67
CA LEU A 170 5.24 20.14 19.93
C LEU A 170 5.49 21.49 20.62
N ASP A 171 5.92 22.49 19.86
CA ASP A 171 6.21 23.83 20.39
C ASP A 171 4.95 24.49 20.96
N LEU A 172 3.83 24.40 20.25
CA LEU A 172 2.52 24.87 20.75
C LEU A 172 2.07 24.17 22.03
N ARG A 173 2.45 22.89 22.23
CA ARG A 173 2.14 22.16 23.47
C ARG A 173 3.02 22.60 24.64
N SER A 174 4.27 22.94 24.37
CA SER A 174 5.23 23.42 25.39
C SER A 174 4.86 24.81 25.95
N LEU A 175 4.10 25.60 25.18
CA LEU A 175 3.66 26.95 25.56
C LEU A 175 2.33 26.98 26.36
N ARG A 176 1.68 25.83 26.57
CA ARG A 176 0.48 25.68 27.40
C ARG A 176 0.76 24.99 28.71
#